data_a1caf5657c62ec2680f2dcb3943f76bb
#
_entry.id   a1caf5657c62ec2680f2dcb3943f76bb
#
_cell.length_a   1.000
_cell.length_b   1.000
_cell.length_c   1.000
_cell.angle_alpha   90.00
_cell.angle_beta   90.00
_cell.angle_gamma   90.00
#
_symmetry.space_group_name_H-M   'P 1'
#
loop_
_entity.id
_entity.type
_entity.pdbx_description
1 polymer ?
#
loop_
_entity_poly.entity_id
_entity_poly.type
_entity_poly.pdbx_seq_one_letter_code
_entity_poly.pdbx_strand_id
1 'polypeptide(L)'
;EKLQKRAARGGFDWTEIDPVLEKLEEELGELKAEISAGGSPERLADEMGDLLFSCVNLARHLKLDPEESLRGTNAKFERRFRHVETSVRNDGDDLQKVGLDVLEERWQQAKKLGL
;
A
#
# COMPACT_ATOMS: atom_id res chain seq x y z
N GLU A 1 -11.40 -6.63 -8.35
CA GLU A 1 -10.81 -7.92 -8.67
C GLU A 1 -11.67 -8.76 -9.61
N LYS A 2 -12.98 -8.87 -9.34
CA LYS A 2 -13.88 -9.62 -10.21
C LYS A 2 -13.90 -9.10 -11.64
N LEU A 3 -13.84 -7.78 -11.83
CA LEU A 3 -13.78 -7.16 -13.15
C LEU A 3 -12.50 -7.55 -13.89
N GLN A 4 -11.38 -7.57 -13.21
CA GLN A 4 -10.10 -7.94 -13.80
C GLN A 4 -10.08 -9.42 -14.23
N LYS A 5 -10.65 -10.30 -13.41
CA LYS A 5 -10.78 -11.71 -13.76
C LYS A 5 -11.65 -11.91 -14.99
N ARG A 6 -12.74 -11.15 -15.10
CA ARG A 6 -13.63 -11.20 -16.27
C ARG A 6 -12.92 -10.69 -17.52
N ALA A 7 -12.17 -9.60 -17.41
CA ALA A 7 -11.39 -9.04 -18.51
C ALA A 7 -10.32 -10.04 -18.98
N ALA A 8 -9.64 -10.69 -18.05
CA ALA A 8 -8.64 -11.70 -18.37
C ALA A 8 -9.23 -12.84 -19.17
N ARG A 9 -10.42 -13.32 -18.77
CA ARG A 9 -11.12 -14.36 -19.52
C ARG A 9 -11.53 -13.91 -20.91
N GLY A 10 -11.74 -12.60 -21.10
CA GLY A 10 -12.05 -11.99 -22.38
C GLY A 10 -10.83 -11.66 -23.25
N GLY A 11 -9.63 -12.00 -22.80
CA GLY A 11 -8.40 -11.76 -23.56
C GLY A 11 -7.68 -10.48 -23.22
N PHE A 12 -8.09 -9.78 -22.15
CA PHE A 12 -7.46 -8.54 -21.69
C PHE A 12 -6.41 -8.79 -20.61
N ASP A 13 -5.73 -9.92 -20.70
CA ASP A 13 -4.71 -10.28 -19.73
C ASP A 13 -3.32 -10.26 -20.37
N TRP A 14 -2.31 -10.02 -19.53
CA TRP A 14 -0.91 -10.13 -19.91
C TRP A 14 -0.38 -11.47 -19.40
N THR A 15 0.27 -12.22 -20.30
CA THR A 15 0.82 -13.53 -19.97
C THR A 15 2.13 -13.46 -19.21
N GLU A 16 2.82 -12.33 -19.30
CA GLU A 16 4.13 -12.12 -18.68
C GLU A 16 4.04 -11.05 -17.59
N ILE A 17 4.91 -11.17 -16.59
CA ILE A 17 4.93 -10.26 -15.45
C ILE A 17 5.53 -8.89 -15.79
N ASP A 18 6.52 -8.84 -16.70
CA ASP A 18 7.22 -7.59 -17.02
C ASP A 18 6.30 -6.50 -17.55
N PRO A 19 5.39 -6.76 -18.51
CA PRO A 19 4.44 -5.74 -18.93
C PRO A 19 3.51 -5.26 -17.81
N VAL A 20 3.19 -6.14 -16.86
CA VAL A 20 2.35 -5.78 -15.72
C VAL A 20 3.08 -4.80 -14.81
N LEU A 21 4.37 -5.04 -14.55
CA LEU A 21 5.20 -4.15 -13.75
C LEU A 21 5.42 -2.81 -14.45
N GLU A 22 5.64 -2.83 -15.77
CA GLU A 22 5.78 -1.60 -16.56
C GLU A 22 4.52 -0.75 -16.49
N LYS A 23 3.36 -1.39 -16.56
CA LYS A 23 2.07 -0.69 -16.46
C LYS A 23 1.91 -0.04 -15.08
N LEU A 24 2.31 -0.73 -14.02
CA LEU A 24 2.26 -0.20 -12.66
C LEU A 24 3.14 1.05 -12.54
N GLU A 25 4.36 1.00 -13.08
CA GLU A 25 5.27 2.15 -13.09
C GLU A 25 4.70 3.31 -13.90
N GLU A 26 4.07 3.03 -15.04
CA GLU A 26 3.41 4.03 -15.86
C GLU A 26 2.29 4.74 -15.10
N GLU A 27 1.43 3.98 -14.42
CA GLU A 27 0.33 4.55 -13.64
C GLU A 27 0.83 5.39 -12.46
N LEU A 28 1.90 4.94 -11.82
CA LEU A 28 2.54 5.72 -10.76
C LEU A 28 3.07 7.04 -11.30
N GLY A 29 3.69 7.01 -12.48
CA GLY A 29 4.20 8.20 -13.15
C GLY A 29 3.10 9.20 -13.49
N GLU A 30 1.95 8.71 -13.96
CA GLU A 30 0.80 9.55 -14.27
C GLU A 30 0.24 10.23 -13.03
N LEU A 31 0.17 9.49 -11.90
CA LEU A 31 -0.26 10.08 -10.64
C LEU A 31 0.72 11.15 -10.17
N LYS A 32 2.02 10.90 -10.26
CA LYS A 32 3.05 11.89 -9.92
C LYS A 32 2.91 13.15 -10.74
N ALA A 33 2.67 13.00 -12.03
CA ALA A 33 2.48 14.14 -12.93
C ALA A 33 1.26 14.97 -12.54
N GLU A 34 0.17 14.31 -12.19
CA GLU A 34 -1.07 14.98 -11.76
C GLU A 34 -0.86 15.74 -10.44
N ILE A 35 -0.13 15.15 -9.50
CA ILE A 35 0.21 15.80 -8.23
C ILE A 35 1.04 17.06 -8.49
N SER A 36 2.07 16.96 -9.34
CA SER A 36 2.95 18.09 -9.68
C SER A 36 2.19 19.20 -10.41
N ALA A 37 1.19 18.85 -11.20
CA ALA A 37 0.38 19.81 -11.95
C ALA A 37 -0.70 20.46 -11.10
N GLY A 38 -0.85 20.08 -9.83
CA GLY A 38 -1.91 20.59 -8.96
C GLY A 38 -3.28 20.11 -9.37
N GLY A 39 -3.39 18.88 -9.84
CA GLY A 39 -4.64 18.32 -10.35
C GLY A 39 -5.79 18.36 -9.37
N SER A 40 -7.01 18.39 -9.90
CA SER A 40 -8.22 18.43 -9.09
C SER A 40 -8.38 17.12 -8.29
N PRO A 41 -9.18 17.15 -7.19
CA PRO A 41 -9.47 15.93 -6.46
C PRO A 41 -10.03 14.81 -7.34
N GLU A 42 -10.85 15.15 -8.33
CA GLU A 42 -11.44 14.18 -9.26
C GLU A 42 -10.37 13.50 -10.12
N ARG A 43 -9.41 14.29 -10.62
CA ARG A 43 -8.31 13.77 -11.43
C ARG A 43 -7.36 12.91 -10.60
N LEU A 44 -7.04 13.38 -9.39
CA LEU A 44 -6.20 12.61 -8.48
C LEU A 44 -6.86 11.27 -8.10
N ALA A 45 -8.18 11.28 -7.87
CA ALA A 45 -8.92 10.07 -7.57
C ALA A 45 -8.91 9.10 -8.75
N ASP A 46 -9.04 9.61 -9.97
CA ASP A 46 -9.02 8.79 -11.18
C ASP A 46 -7.66 8.11 -11.35
N GLU A 47 -6.57 8.88 -11.24
CA GLU A 47 -5.22 8.35 -11.36
C GLU A 47 -4.89 7.36 -10.23
N MET A 48 -5.34 7.65 -9.01
CA MET A 48 -5.18 6.72 -7.89
C MET A 48 -5.93 5.42 -8.15
N GLY A 49 -7.14 5.51 -8.68
CA GLY A 49 -7.93 4.33 -9.05
C GLY A 49 -7.22 3.46 -10.07
N ASP A 50 -6.62 4.07 -11.09
CA ASP A 50 -5.85 3.37 -12.12
C ASP A 50 -4.63 2.66 -11.52
N LEU A 51 -3.94 3.33 -10.59
CA LEU A 51 -2.80 2.73 -9.91
C LEU A 51 -3.23 1.52 -9.07
N LEU A 52 -4.30 1.66 -8.29
CA LEU A 52 -4.83 0.57 -7.48
C LEU A 52 -5.27 -0.61 -8.35
N PHE A 53 -5.91 -0.33 -9.48
CA PHE A 53 -6.31 -1.36 -10.43
C PHE A 53 -5.09 -2.14 -10.93
N SER A 54 -4.00 -1.45 -11.26
CA SER A 54 -2.75 -2.07 -11.69
C SER A 54 -2.12 -2.92 -10.57
N CYS A 55 -2.22 -2.48 -9.30
CA CYS A 55 -1.75 -3.26 -8.16
C CYS A 55 -2.54 -4.57 -8.02
N VAL A 56 -3.85 -4.50 -8.15
CA VAL A 56 -4.72 -5.69 -8.10
C VAL A 56 -4.37 -6.65 -9.23
N ASN A 57 -4.14 -6.12 -10.44
CA ASN A 57 -3.75 -6.93 -11.58
C ASN A 57 -2.40 -7.63 -11.35
N LEU A 58 -1.45 -6.92 -10.76
CA LEU A 58 -0.16 -7.52 -10.39
C LEU A 58 -0.34 -8.68 -9.41
N ALA A 59 -1.16 -8.47 -8.37
CA ALA A 59 -1.46 -9.52 -7.40
C ALA A 59 -2.03 -10.75 -8.08
N ARG A 60 -2.97 -10.55 -9.01
CA ARG A 60 -3.58 -11.63 -9.77
C ARG A 60 -2.54 -12.43 -10.57
N HIS A 61 -1.60 -11.73 -11.22
CA HIS A 61 -0.53 -12.39 -11.96
C HIS A 61 0.40 -13.21 -11.06
N LEU A 62 0.58 -12.78 -9.82
CA LEU A 62 1.36 -13.49 -8.83
C LEU A 62 0.55 -14.58 -8.12
N LYS A 63 -0.71 -14.76 -8.49
CA LYS A 63 -1.66 -15.71 -7.88
C LYS A 63 -1.89 -15.43 -6.40
N LEU A 64 -1.91 -14.13 -6.04
CA LEU A 64 -2.18 -13.66 -4.70
C LEU A 64 -3.55 -13.00 -4.63
N ASP A 65 -4.20 -13.14 -3.48
CA ASP A 65 -5.46 -12.42 -3.21
C ASP A 65 -5.09 -11.03 -2.67
N PRO A 66 -5.39 -9.94 -3.40
CA PRO A 66 -5.00 -8.60 -2.97
C PRO A 66 -5.68 -8.16 -1.68
N GLU A 67 -6.93 -8.57 -1.44
CA GLU A 67 -7.64 -8.21 -0.21
C GLU A 67 -7.02 -8.91 0.99
N GLU A 68 -6.67 -10.19 0.85
CA GLU A 68 -6.02 -10.95 1.90
C GLU A 68 -4.63 -10.40 2.21
N SER A 69 -3.87 -10.03 1.17
CA SER A 69 -2.56 -9.41 1.33
C SER A 69 -2.67 -8.10 2.11
N LEU A 70 -3.67 -7.28 1.79
CA LEU A 70 -3.89 -6.02 2.49
C LEU A 70 -4.32 -6.24 3.94
N ARG A 71 -5.21 -7.21 4.20
CA ARG A 71 -5.59 -7.56 5.56
C ARG A 71 -4.38 -7.98 6.40
N GLY A 72 -3.47 -8.75 5.81
CA GLY A 72 -2.23 -9.13 6.48
C GLY A 72 -1.39 -7.92 6.87
N THR A 73 -1.27 -6.95 5.97
CA THR A 73 -0.54 -5.72 6.25
C THR A 73 -1.23 -4.88 7.30
N ASN A 74 -2.55 -4.79 7.27
CA ASN A 74 -3.32 -4.06 8.28
C ASN A 74 -3.13 -4.68 9.68
N ALA A 75 -3.16 -6.00 9.77
CA ALA A 75 -2.92 -6.70 11.04
C ALA A 75 -1.50 -6.46 11.55
N LYS A 76 -0.52 -6.48 10.66
CA LYS A 76 0.88 -6.20 10.98
C LYS A 76 1.07 -4.77 11.48
N PHE A 77 0.43 -3.80 10.80
CA PHE A 77 0.45 -2.39 11.22
C PHE A 77 -0.11 -2.26 12.64
N GLU A 78 -1.24 -2.90 12.89
CA GLU A 78 -1.89 -2.85 14.21
C GLU A 78 -0.99 -3.39 15.33
N ARG A 79 -0.34 -4.53 15.08
CA ARG A 79 0.59 -5.12 16.05
C ARG A 79 1.76 -4.18 16.35
N ARG A 80 2.35 -3.58 15.32
CA ARG A 80 3.47 -2.66 15.46
C ARG A 80 3.06 -1.38 16.18
N PHE A 81 1.89 -0.85 15.83
CA PHE A 81 1.38 0.37 16.46
C PHE A 81 1.10 0.14 17.95
N ARG A 82 0.57 -1.00 18.33
CA ARG A 82 0.37 -1.35 19.73
C ARG A 82 1.68 -1.41 20.50
N HIS A 83 2.72 -1.94 19.86
CA HIS A 83 4.06 -1.93 20.47
C HIS A 83 4.54 -0.51 20.70
N VAL A 84 4.38 0.37 19.72
CA VAL A 84 4.76 1.79 19.84
C VAL A 84 4.02 2.42 21.02
N GLU A 85 2.70 2.28 21.07
CA GLU A 85 1.88 2.83 22.16
C GLU A 85 2.34 2.34 23.53
N THR A 86 2.49 1.03 23.67
CA THR A 86 2.86 0.39 24.94
C THR A 86 4.24 0.82 25.39
N SER A 87 5.21 0.84 24.47
CA SER A 87 6.59 1.20 24.82
C SER A 87 6.71 2.67 25.24
N VAL A 88 5.96 3.56 24.59
CA VAL A 88 5.95 4.98 24.94
C VAL A 88 5.32 5.18 26.33
N ARG A 89 4.21 4.51 26.62
CA ARG A 89 3.55 4.59 27.93
C ARG A 89 4.44 4.02 29.04
N ASN A 90 5.13 2.92 28.77
CA ASN A 90 6.03 2.30 29.76
C ASN A 90 7.19 3.22 30.13
N ASP A 91 7.61 4.10 29.22
CA ASP A 91 8.62 5.10 29.50
C ASP A 91 8.06 6.34 30.21
N GLY A 92 6.76 6.34 30.52
CA GLY A 92 6.10 7.47 31.18
C GLY A 92 5.79 8.63 30.24
N ASP A 93 5.92 8.43 28.95
CA ASP A 93 5.67 9.45 27.93
C ASP A 93 4.26 9.39 27.37
N ASP A 94 3.85 10.45 26.70
CA ASP A 94 2.57 10.57 26.02
C ASP A 94 2.79 10.42 24.52
N LEU A 95 2.06 9.51 23.91
CA LEU A 95 2.14 9.24 22.47
C LEU A 95 1.99 10.51 21.63
N GLN A 96 1.13 11.44 22.07
CA GLN A 96 0.87 12.68 21.35
C GLN A 96 1.96 13.74 21.55
N LYS A 97 2.80 13.59 22.56
CA LYS A 97 3.85 14.55 22.92
C LYS A 97 5.25 14.15 22.49
N VAL A 98 5.48 12.86 22.26
CA VAL A 98 6.78 12.41 21.79
C VAL A 98 6.96 12.83 20.33
N GLY A 99 8.19 13.09 19.94
CA GLY A 99 8.50 13.46 18.56
C GLY A 99 8.39 12.28 17.60
N LEU A 100 8.32 12.61 16.32
CA LEU A 100 8.26 11.62 15.25
C LEU A 100 9.46 10.68 15.29
N ASP A 101 10.63 11.17 15.69
CA ASP A 101 11.85 10.37 15.81
C ASP A 101 11.69 9.22 16.81
N VAL A 102 11.04 9.48 17.93
CA VAL A 102 10.78 8.46 18.97
C VAL A 102 9.79 7.42 18.44
N LEU A 103 8.73 7.87 17.78
CA LEU A 103 7.73 6.98 17.19
C LEU A 103 8.37 6.06 16.14
N GLU A 104 9.21 6.60 15.27
CA GLU A 104 9.92 5.83 14.26
C GLU A 104 10.87 4.82 14.88
N GLU A 105 11.61 5.22 15.92
CA GLU A 105 12.50 4.31 16.64
C GLU A 105 11.73 3.12 17.21
N ARG A 106 10.59 3.37 17.86
CA ARG A 106 9.75 2.30 18.44
C ARG A 106 9.16 1.41 17.36
N TRP A 107 8.83 1.99 16.22
CA TRP A 107 8.36 1.24 15.05
C TRP A 107 9.43 0.28 14.55
N GLN A 108 10.68 0.75 14.43
CA GLN A 108 11.79 -0.10 14.01
C GLN A 108 12.06 -1.22 15.03
N GLN A 109 11.91 -0.93 16.32
CA GLN A 109 12.00 -1.95 17.37
C GLN A 109 10.94 -3.06 17.15
N ALA A 110 9.71 -2.66 16.84
CA ALA A 110 8.63 -3.62 16.56
C ALA A 110 9.00 -4.57 15.42
N LYS A 111 9.60 -4.03 14.36
CA LYS A 111 10.06 -4.84 13.22
C LYS A 111 11.12 -5.85 13.66
N LYS A 112 12.09 -5.42 14.46
CA LYS A 112 13.16 -6.29 14.96
C LYS A 112 12.64 -7.39 15.86
N LEU A 113 11.54 -7.16 16.57
CA LEU A 113 10.89 -8.15 17.41
C LEU A 113 10.03 -9.13 16.61
N GLY A 114 9.95 -8.95 15.30
CA GLY A 114 9.15 -9.83 14.43
C GLY A 114 7.67 -9.52 14.41
N LEU A 115 7.30 -8.34 14.86
CA LEU A 115 5.89 -7.93 14.88
C LEU A 115 5.42 -7.39 13.53
#